data_b485df4d0fe2d8d8d9d2e54774e0f774
#
_entry.id   b485df4d0fe2d8d8d9d2e54774e0f774
#
_cell.length_a   1.000
_cell.length_b   1.000
_cell.length_c   1.000
_cell.angle_alpha   90.00
_cell.angle_beta   90.00
_cell.angle_gamma   90.00
#
_symmetry.space_group_name_H-M   'P 1'
#
loop_
_entity.id
_entity.type
_entity.pdbx_description
1 polymer ?
#
loop_
_entity_poly.entity_id
_entity_poly.type
_entity_poly.pdbx_seq_one_letter_code
_entity_poly.pdbx_strand_id
1 'polypeptide(L)'
;MFSTYAQQQDRAWGNGKAGWRGVLAAVVVAVLVASTAMAGDLERKQAKRIHDRLTGVPPTPAVLSAMEDRIVGGDAVAAALFAIDPGSNPRAFNFYNTTLKNFATPWTNEAQSVFDSLNDYSATVIGMIRDDVPFNTLLSADLVYVGNGSISGVAPYSPSSNTHYQNLEDLSIDLSDPTKLVPDLQSVRNGIPVAGVAGVITTRAAAQAFFIDGTNRAMFRFTVLNHLCTDLEQLKDITRPADRIRQDVSRSPGGDSRIFLNSCVGCHTGMDPMTQAFAYHNYDESLGRMVYTPGQVQPKYLINAENFEYGYVTTDDRWDNYWRSGQNAALGWSSSLPGGGNGAASLGMELANSNAFASCQARKAYRTVCLNEPDQTQLDTLVGVLTGQNYNMKQVFAVAATQCMGN
;
A
#
# COMPACT_ATOMS: atom_id res chain seq x y z
N MET A 1 -61.64 41.17 75.97
CA MET A 1 -60.87 41.22 77.23
C MET A 1 -59.41 41.20 76.85
N PHE A 2 -58.73 42.29 77.14
CA PHE A 2 -57.35 42.50 77.55
C PHE A 2 -56.24 41.73 76.74
N SER A 3 -55.23 42.27 76.25
CA SER A 3 -54.40 43.49 76.50
C SER A 3 -52.95 43.12 76.18
N THR A 4 -52.27 43.92 75.33
CA THR A 4 -50.87 44.38 75.43
C THR A 4 -49.76 43.37 75.70
N TYR A 5 -48.71 43.39 74.92
CA TYR A 5 -47.45 44.16 75.06
C TYR A 5 -46.55 44.04 73.82
N ALA A 6 -46.12 45.19 73.36
CA ALA A 6 -45.03 45.39 72.48
C ALA A 6 -43.68 45.31 73.21
N GLN A 7 -42.63 44.92 72.56
CA GLN A 7 -41.30 45.60 72.53
C GLN A 7 -40.28 44.84 71.72
N GLN A 8 -39.84 45.46 70.63
CA GLN A 8 -38.47 45.82 70.28
C GLN A 8 -37.38 44.79 70.51
N GLN A 9 -36.80 44.34 69.40
CA GLN A 9 -35.33 44.51 69.19
C GLN A 9 -34.97 44.49 67.70
N ASP A 10 -34.63 45.67 67.20
CA ASP A 10 -33.74 45.84 66.02
C ASP A 10 -32.38 45.16 66.29
N ARG A 11 -31.87 44.39 65.35
CA ARG A 11 -30.46 44.36 65.04
C ARG A 11 -30.14 43.56 63.79
N ALA A 12 -29.52 44.26 62.86
CA ALA A 12 -28.44 43.82 61.96
C ALA A 12 -28.81 42.90 60.80
N TRP A 13 -29.27 43.50 59.69
CA TRP A 13 -29.02 42.99 58.37
C TRP A 13 -27.59 43.31 58.00
N GLY A 14 -26.68 42.37 58.28
CA GLY A 14 -25.29 42.37 57.80
C GLY A 14 -25.26 41.98 56.35
N ASN A 15 -24.64 42.78 55.53
CA ASN A 15 -24.38 42.63 54.13
C ASN A 15 -23.77 41.24 53.72
N GLY A 16 -24.60 40.31 53.22
CA GLY A 16 -24.19 39.05 52.68
C GLY A 16 -23.99 39.01 51.13
N LYS A 17 -23.61 40.14 50.52
CA LYS A 17 -23.43 40.22 49.06
C LYS A 17 -22.04 39.83 48.57
N ALA A 18 -21.10 39.50 49.46
CA ALA A 18 -19.73 39.11 49.07
C ALA A 18 -19.53 37.60 48.82
N GLY A 19 -20.43 36.73 49.33
CA GLY A 19 -20.25 35.27 49.23
C GLY A 19 -20.60 34.65 47.87
N TRP A 20 -21.57 35.22 47.16
CA TRP A 20 -22.04 34.59 45.93
C TRP A 20 -21.16 34.86 44.71
N ARG A 21 -20.47 36.00 44.66
CA ARG A 21 -19.51 36.30 43.56
C ARG A 21 -18.25 35.48 43.66
N GLY A 22 -17.79 35.17 44.86
CA GLY A 22 -16.62 34.29 45.06
C GLY A 22 -16.91 32.82 44.72
N VAL A 23 -18.11 32.33 45.07
CA VAL A 23 -18.50 30.94 44.76
C VAL A 23 -18.73 30.76 43.27
N LEU A 24 -19.38 31.70 42.58
CA LEU A 24 -19.55 31.66 41.13
C LEU A 24 -18.22 31.74 40.37
N ALA A 25 -17.28 32.61 40.81
CA ALA A 25 -15.94 32.69 40.20
C ALA A 25 -15.13 31.43 40.43
N ALA A 26 -15.19 30.82 41.62
CA ALA A 26 -14.51 29.56 41.91
C ALA A 26 -15.08 28.38 41.13
N VAL A 27 -16.41 28.31 40.93
CA VAL A 27 -17.07 27.27 40.12
C VAL A 27 -16.72 27.43 38.62
N VAL A 28 -16.72 28.66 38.10
CA VAL A 28 -16.36 28.92 36.70
C VAL A 28 -14.87 28.60 36.43
N VAL A 29 -13.97 28.95 37.35
CA VAL A 29 -12.55 28.59 37.25
C VAL A 29 -12.35 27.09 37.38
N ALA A 30 -13.05 26.40 38.29
CA ALA A 30 -12.98 24.95 38.43
C ALA A 30 -13.53 24.20 37.19
N VAL A 31 -14.61 24.72 36.59
CA VAL A 31 -15.15 24.15 35.34
C VAL A 31 -14.20 24.39 34.16
N LEU A 32 -13.59 25.56 34.06
CA LEU A 32 -12.58 25.85 33.00
C LEU A 32 -11.34 25.01 33.17
N VAL A 33 -10.81 24.83 34.38
CA VAL A 33 -9.65 23.98 34.67
C VAL A 33 -9.97 22.50 34.45
N ALA A 34 -11.19 22.05 34.81
CA ALA A 34 -11.61 20.68 34.54
C ALA A 34 -11.84 20.43 33.06
N SER A 35 -12.34 21.40 32.28
CA SER A 35 -12.48 21.24 30.82
C SER A 35 -11.15 21.21 30.10
N THR A 36 -10.15 21.98 30.52
CA THR A 36 -8.81 21.92 29.94
C THR A 36 -8.06 20.65 30.31
N ALA A 37 -8.22 20.15 31.55
CA ALA A 37 -7.65 18.87 31.97
C ALA A 37 -8.27 17.67 31.24
N MET A 38 -9.57 17.70 30.94
CA MET A 38 -10.24 16.65 30.15
C MET A 38 -9.90 16.74 28.66
N ALA A 39 -9.71 17.96 28.11
CA ALA A 39 -9.26 18.15 26.74
C ALA A 39 -7.86 17.52 26.53
N GLY A 40 -6.88 17.85 27.38
CA GLY A 40 -5.52 17.30 27.25
C GLY A 40 -5.43 15.77 27.47
N ASP A 41 -6.37 15.15 28.21
CA ASP A 41 -6.41 13.68 28.34
C ASP A 41 -6.91 12.98 27.06
N LEU A 42 -7.83 13.61 26.31
CA LEU A 42 -8.29 13.09 25.02
C LEU A 42 -7.19 13.14 23.96
N GLU A 43 -6.59 14.30 23.73
CA GLU A 43 -5.54 14.49 22.71
C GLU A 43 -4.31 13.62 23.02
N ARG A 44 -3.97 13.46 24.28
CA ARG A 44 -2.91 12.54 24.71
C ARG A 44 -3.23 11.07 24.39
N LYS A 45 -4.47 10.64 24.57
CA LYS A 45 -4.93 9.29 24.19
C LYS A 45 -4.93 9.11 22.68
N GLN A 46 -5.35 10.14 21.94
CA GLN A 46 -5.31 10.16 20.48
C GLN A 46 -3.87 10.07 19.97
N ALA A 47 -2.95 10.89 20.51
CA ALA A 47 -1.53 10.86 20.19
C ALA A 47 -0.91 9.48 20.41
N LYS A 48 -1.19 8.87 21.57
CA LYS A 48 -0.73 7.52 21.87
C LYS A 48 -1.27 6.50 20.87
N ARG A 49 -2.56 6.58 20.55
CA ARG A 49 -3.21 5.63 19.62
C ARG A 49 -2.67 5.75 18.20
N ILE A 50 -2.47 6.98 17.71
CA ILE A 50 -1.82 7.23 16.41
C ILE A 50 -0.44 6.58 16.37
N HIS A 51 0.39 6.83 17.38
CA HIS A 51 1.74 6.27 17.46
C HIS A 51 1.73 4.75 17.50
N ASP A 52 0.95 4.17 18.42
CA ASP A 52 0.87 2.70 18.58
C ASP A 52 0.45 2.00 17.28
N ARG A 53 -0.50 2.60 16.54
CA ARG A 53 -1.01 2.04 15.28
C ARG A 53 -0.02 2.15 14.12
N LEU A 54 0.72 3.26 14.06
CA LEU A 54 1.72 3.46 13.01
C LEU A 54 3.01 2.66 13.25
N THR A 55 3.46 2.56 14.51
CA THR A 55 4.77 1.97 14.81
C THR A 55 4.70 0.59 15.46
N GLY A 56 3.54 0.18 15.96
CA GLY A 56 3.36 -1.07 16.71
C GLY A 56 3.94 -1.07 18.13
N VAL A 57 4.50 0.07 18.58
CA VAL A 57 5.13 0.22 19.91
C VAL A 57 4.68 1.53 20.57
N PRO A 58 4.66 1.62 21.91
CA PRO A 58 4.26 2.85 22.60
C PRO A 58 5.29 3.98 22.37
N PRO A 59 4.85 5.27 22.32
CA PRO A 59 5.75 6.43 22.23
C PRO A 59 6.62 6.60 23.49
N THR A 60 7.75 7.29 23.36
CA THR A 60 8.45 7.83 24.53
C THR A 60 7.64 8.98 25.13
N PRO A 61 7.82 9.34 26.42
CA PRO A 61 7.11 10.47 27.02
C PRO A 61 7.27 11.79 26.24
N ALA A 62 8.49 12.06 25.73
CA ALA A 62 8.77 13.26 24.95
C ALA A 62 8.05 13.27 23.59
N VAL A 63 8.07 12.14 22.88
CA VAL A 63 7.32 11.97 21.61
C VAL A 63 5.83 12.12 21.84
N LEU A 64 5.31 11.49 22.90
CA LEU A 64 3.88 11.57 23.23
C LEU A 64 3.44 13.03 23.48
N SER A 65 4.20 13.80 24.26
CA SER A 65 3.91 15.21 24.51
C SER A 65 3.99 16.05 23.24
N ALA A 66 5.02 15.85 22.41
CA ALA A 66 5.16 16.58 21.15
C ALA A 66 4.03 16.28 20.14
N MET A 67 3.47 15.06 20.17
CA MET A 67 2.31 14.68 19.35
C MET A 67 1.02 15.25 19.91
N GLU A 68 0.84 15.22 21.24
CA GLU A 68 -0.27 15.82 21.95
C GLU A 68 -0.40 17.32 21.62
N ASP A 69 0.71 18.07 21.70
CA ASP A 69 0.75 19.51 21.38
C ASP A 69 0.27 19.81 19.96
N ARG A 70 0.58 18.95 18.99
CA ARG A 70 0.13 19.08 17.59
C ARG A 70 -1.38 18.84 17.47
N ILE A 71 -1.90 17.85 18.18
CA ILE A 71 -3.34 17.54 18.17
C ILE A 71 -4.13 18.67 18.84
N VAL A 72 -3.65 19.17 19.98
CA VAL A 72 -4.23 20.35 20.64
C VAL A 72 -4.23 21.57 19.72
N GLY A 73 -3.18 21.72 18.89
CA GLY A 73 -3.09 22.74 17.84
C GLY A 73 -4.01 22.51 16.64
N GLY A 74 -4.77 21.40 16.61
CA GLY A 74 -5.70 21.06 15.53
C GLY A 74 -5.05 20.33 14.34
N ASP A 75 -3.78 19.89 14.45
CA ASP A 75 -3.07 19.20 13.38
C ASP A 75 -2.68 17.76 13.77
N ALA A 76 -3.67 16.89 13.77
CA ALA A 76 -3.48 15.46 14.03
C ALA A 76 -2.65 14.77 12.94
N VAL A 77 -2.68 15.27 11.68
CA VAL A 77 -1.88 14.72 10.59
C VAL A 77 -0.40 15.02 10.82
N ALA A 78 -0.04 16.24 11.27
CA ALA A 78 1.32 16.55 11.66
C ALA A 78 1.80 15.69 12.85
N ALA A 79 0.91 15.34 13.79
CA ALA A 79 1.24 14.41 14.86
C ALA A 79 1.54 13.00 14.31
N ALA A 80 0.77 12.52 13.34
CA ALA A 80 0.98 11.22 12.71
C ALA A 80 2.30 11.19 11.89
N LEU A 81 2.58 12.24 11.11
CA LEU A 81 3.85 12.37 10.38
C LEU A 81 5.04 12.42 11.33
N PHE A 82 4.91 13.12 12.46
CA PHE A 82 5.94 13.16 13.51
C PHE A 82 6.23 11.76 14.09
N ALA A 83 5.21 10.92 14.24
CA ALA A 83 5.36 9.57 14.75
C ALA A 83 6.24 8.67 13.84
N ILE A 84 6.23 8.91 12.55
CA ILE A 84 6.97 8.11 11.53
C ILE A 84 8.22 8.82 11.00
N ASP A 85 8.55 10.00 11.51
CA ASP A 85 9.75 10.73 11.14
C ASP A 85 10.98 10.29 11.98
N PRO A 86 11.99 9.64 11.36
CA PRO A 86 13.18 9.18 12.09
C PRO A 86 14.01 10.32 12.73
N GLY A 87 13.93 11.52 12.15
CA GLY A 87 14.61 12.71 12.70
C GLY A 87 13.98 13.22 14.00
N SER A 88 12.71 12.93 14.23
CA SER A 88 11.94 13.44 15.37
C SER A 88 11.56 12.35 16.39
N ASN A 89 11.42 11.11 15.95
CA ASN A 89 10.99 9.99 16.78
C ASN A 89 11.99 8.83 16.72
N PRO A 90 12.71 8.51 17.81
CA PRO A 90 13.67 7.41 17.82
C PRO A 90 13.03 6.03 17.66
N ARG A 91 11.69 5.94 17.69
CA ARG A 91 10.92 4.69 17.45
C ARG A 91 10.29 4.64 16.08
N ALA A 92 10.48 5.65 15.23
CA ALA A 92 9.96 5.71 13.87
C ALA A 92 10.44 4.53 13.02
N PHE A 93 11.64 3.98 13.27
CA PHE A 93 12.16 2.83 12.53
C PHE A 93 11.20 1.62 12.55
N ASN A 94 10.38 1.46 13.61
CA ASN A 94 9.40 0.37 13.68
C ASN A 94 8.30 0.48 12.61
N PHE A 95 7.96 1.72 12.19
CA PHE A 95 7.04 1.91 11.06
C PHE A 95 7.62 1.29 9.79
N TYR A 96 8.89 1.50 9.50
CA TYR A 96 9.56 0.99 8.30
C TYR A 96 9.88 -0.50 8.42
N ASN A 97 10.47 -0.92 9.51
CA ASN A 97 10.94 -2.30 9.70
C ASN A 97 9.83 -3.30 9.99
N THR A 98 8.70 -2.86 10.57
CA THR A 98 7.60 -3.74 10.96
C THR A 98 6.33 -3.45 10.20
N THR A 99 5.80 -2.21 10.31
CA THR A 99 4.49 -1.89 9.73
C THR A 99 4.53 -1.94 8.20
N LEU A 100 5.51 -1.29 7.57
CA LEU A 100 5.65 -1.32 6.11
C LEU A 100 6.12 -2.68 5.59
N LYS A 101 6.94 -3.43 6.35
CA LYS A 101 7.27 -4.80 5.97
C LYS A 101 6.00 -5.65 5.92
N ASN A 102 5.18 -5.63 6.96
CA ASN A 102 3.92 -6.39 7.00
C ASN A 102 2.91 -5.89 5.95
N PHE A 103 2.95 -4.63 5.58
CA PHE A 103 2.14 -4.07 4.50
C PHE A 103 2.53 -4.63 3.13
N ALA A 104 3.83 -4.76 2.84
CA ALA A 104 4.34 -5.13 1.52
C ALA A 104 4.57 -6.63 1.34
N THR A 105 4.98 -7.37 2.38
CA THR A 105 5.36 -8.79 2.28
C THR A 105 4.28 -9.68 1.66
N PRO A 106 2.96 -9.52 1.94
CA PRO A 106 1.92 -10.33 1.31
C PRO A 106 1.89 -10.25 -0.22
N TRP A 107 2.45 -9.20 -0.80
CA TRP A 107 2.44 -9.03 -2.27
C TRP A 107 3.56 -9.81 -2.96
N THR A 108 4.46 -10.40 -2.21
CA THR A 108 5.68 -11.02 -2.71
C THR A 108 5.58 -12.55 -2.81
N ASN A 109 4.45 -13.12 -2.41
CA ASN A 109 4.24 -14.56 -2.39
C ASN A 109 2.78 -14.94 -2.68
N GLU A 110 2.55 -16.13 -3.24
CA GLU A 110 1.22 -16.60 -3.62
C GLU A 110 0.28 -16.84 -2.44
N ALA A 111 0.84 -17.20 -1.28
CA ALA A 111 0.06 -17.41 -0.04
C ALA A 111 -0.38 -16.10 0.60
N GLN A 112 0.08 -14.94 0.10
CA GLN A 112 -0.15 -13.62 0.69
C GLN A 112 0.19 -13.56 2.18
N SER A 113 1.23 -14.28 2.58
CA SER A 113 1.71 -14.40 3.95
C SER A 113 2.53 -13.17 4.36
N VAL A 114 2.34 -12.70 5.58
CA VAL A 114 3.18 -11.66 6.22
C VAL A 114 4.47 -12.24 6.80
N PHE A 115 4.59 -13.58 6.87
CA PHE A 115 5.70 -14.26 7.54
C PHE A 115 6.92 -14.51 6.65
N ASP A 116 6.87 -14.11 5.39
CA ASP A 116 8.04 -14.17 4.52
C ASP A 116 9.10 -13.16 4.93
N SER A 117 10.35 -13.48 4.60
CA SER A 117 11.50 -12.61 4.86
C SER A 117 11.43 -11.33 4.01
N LEU A 118 12.08 -10.28 4.49
CA LEU A 118 12.38 -9.10 3.69
C LEU A 118 13.03 -9.54 2.36
N ASN A 119 12.63 -8.89 1.27
CA ASN A 119 13.14 -9.17 -0.06
C ASN A 119 13.20 -7.89 -0.90
N ASP A 120 13.70 -7.97 -2.13
CA ASP A 120 13.86 -6.81 -3.01
C ASP A 120 12.54 -6.09 -3.33
N TYR A 121 11.44 -6.82 -3.42
CA TYR A 121 10.11 -6.24 -3.62
C TYR A 121 9.67 -5.43 -2.40
N SER A 122 9.61 -6.05 -1.22
CA SER A 122 9.15 -5.38 0.01
C SER A 122 10.09 -4.26 0.44
N ALA A 123 11.41 -4.42 0.29
CA ALA A 123 12.39 -3.37 0.55
C ALA A 123 12.20 -2.17 -0.38
N THR A 124 11.85 -2.42 -1.66
CA THR A 124 11.57 -1.34 -2.62
C THR A 124 10.30 -0.58 -2.25
N VAL A 125 9.24 -1.26 -1.84
CA VAL A 125 8.03 -0.59 -1.33
C VAL A 125 8.35 0.29 -0.12
N ILE A 126 9.14 -0.23 0.84
CA ILE A 126 9.55 0.51 2.05
C ILE A 126 10.36 1.76 1.67
N GLY A 127 11.35 1.60 0.80
CA GLY A 127 12.20 2.70 0.35
C GLY A 127 11.44 3.78 -0.41
N MET A 128 10.54 3.40 -1.33
CA MET A 128 9.68 4.34 -2.07
C MET A 128 8.80 5.17 -1.11
N ILE A 129 8.19 4.53 -0.10
CA ILE A 129 7.38 5.22 0.90
C ILE A 129 8.24 6.14 1.76
N ARG A 130 9.45 5.70 2.17
CA ARG A 130 10.36 6.51 2.97
C ARG A 130 10.81 7.77 2.25
N ASP A 131 11.12 7.65 0.97
CA ASP A 131 11.72 8.73 0.17
C ASP A 131 10.69 9.54 -0.64
N ASP A 132 9.38 9.36 -0.34
CA ASP A 132 8.27 10.06 -1.00
C ASP A 132 8.24 9.88 -2.53
N VAL A 133 8.74 8.75 -3.03
CA VAL A 133 8.67 8.43 -4.46
C VAL A 133 7.20 8.24 -4.86
N PRO A 134 6.73 8.87 -5.95
CA PRO A 134 5.34 8.73 -6.39
C PRO A 134 4.92 7.26 -6.55
N PHE A 135 3.97 6.81 -5.74
CA PHE A 135 3.65 5.38 -5.63
C PHE A 135 2.99 4.80 -6.89
N ASN A 136 2.43 5.64 -7.77
CA ASN A 136 1.97 5.21 -9.09
C ASN A 136 3.10 4.81 -10.05
N THR A 137 4.37 4.98 -9.67
CA THR A 137 5.53 4.45 -10.40
C THR A 137 5.96 3.06 -9.92
N LEU A 138 5.32 2.51 -8.88
CA LEU A 138 5.65 1.22 -8.26
C LEU A 138 5.74 0.07 -9.26
N LEU A 139 4.87 0.06 -10.27
CA LEU A 139 4.76 -1.02 -11.27
C LEU A 139 5.54 -0.75 -12.57
N SER A 140 6.32 0.34 -12.64
CA SER A 140 6.96 0.73 -13.91
C SER A 140 8.38 1.29 -13.75
N ALA A 141 8.77 1.77 -12.57
CA ALA A 141 10.08 2.43 -12.40
C ALA A 141 11.25 1.44 -12.50
N ASP A 142 12.35 1.88 -13.10
CA ASP A 142 13.64 1.17 -13.00
C ASP A 142 14.29 1.49 -11.66
N LEU A 143 13.74 0.88 -10.60
CA LEU A 143 14.10 1.18 -9.21
C LEU A 143 14.08 -0.09 -8.37
N VAL A 144 15.09 -0.25 -7.55
CA VAL A 144 15.17 -1.24 -6.47
C VAL A 144 15.85 -0.60 -5.27
N TYR A 145 15.43 -0.96 -4.06
CA TYR A 145 16.12 -0.53 -2.84
C TYR A 145 16.95 -1.68 -2.29
N VAL A 146 18.22 -1.40 -2.02
CA VAL A 146 19.21 -2.36 -1.54
C VAL A 146 19.91 -1.86 -0.28
N GLY A 147 20.41 -2.76 0.52
CA GLY A 147 21.30 -2.41 1.63
C GLY A 147 22.61 -1.81 1.10
N ASN A 148 23.09 -0.76 1.76
CA ASN A 148 24.36 -0.16 1.43
C ASN A 148 25.49 -1.20 1.57
N GLY A 149 26.37 -1.30 0.57
CA GLY A 149 27.46 -2.26 0.52
C GLY A 149 28.52 -2.11 1.64
N SER A 150 28.46 -1.05 2.44
CA SER A 150 29.33 -0.83 3.60
C SER A 150 28.82 -1.46 4.90
N ILE A 151 27.62 -2.06 4.91
CA ILE A 151 27.02 -2.64 6.12
C ILE A 151 27.72 -3.96 6.43
N SER A 152 28.41 -4.01 7.57
CA SER A 152 29.10 -5.23 8.01
C SER A 152 28.12 -6.37 8.24
N GLY A 153 28.46 -7.58 7.75
CA GLY A 153 27.63 -8.78 7.90
C GLY A 153 26.51 -8.93 6.89
N VAL A 154 26.28 -7.94 6.03
CA VAL A 154 25.31 -8.02 4.93
C VAL A 154 26.00 -8.50 3.67
N ALA A 155 25.53 -9.63 3.10
CA ALA A 155 26.02 -10.15 1.83
C ALA A 155 25.73 -9.15 0.68
N PRO A 156 26.52 -9.11 -0.37
CA PRO A 156 26.19 -8.33 -1.57
C PRO A 156 24.83 -8.72 -2.16
N TYR A 157 24.16 -7.77 -2.81
CA TYR A 157 22.93 -8.07 -3.56
C TYR A 157 23.19 -9.13 -4.63
N SER A 158 22.24 -10.04 -4.80
CA SER A 158 22.26 -11.06 -5.83
C SER A 158 20.90 -11.16 -6.52
N PRO A 159 20.83 -11.22 -7.88
CA PRO A 159 19.57 -11.44 -8.59
C PRO A 159 19.03 -12.87 -8.46
N SER A 160 19.80 -13.80 -7.85
CA SER A 160 19.44 -15.21 -7.68
C SER A 160 19.34 -15.66 -6.22
N SER A 161 19.55 -14.75 -5.23
CA SER A 161 19.51 -15.11 -3.80
C SER A 161 18.91 -14.00 -2.97
N ASN A 162 18.15 -14.37 -1.94
CA ASN A 162 17.58 -13.44 -0.96
C ASN A 162 18.51 -13.14 0.22
N THR A 163 19.69 -13.74 0.28
CA THR A 163 20.59 -13.65 1.44
C THR A 163 20.91 -12.21 1.85
N HIS A 164 21.03 -11.30 0.87
CA HIS A 164 21.22 -9.87 1.12
C HIS A 164 20.14 -9.28 2.04
N TYR A 165 18.87 -9.50 1.71
CA TYR A 165 17.73 -8.96 2.46
C TYR A 165 17.47 -9.72 3.76
N GLN A 166 17.72 -11.03 3.78
CA GLN A 166 17.69 -11.80 5.03
C GLN A 166 18.71 -11.27 6.04
N ASN A 167 19.93 -10.94 5.59
CA ASN A 167 20.92 -10.35 6.47
C ASN A 167 20.50 -8.96 6.96
N LEU A 168 19.84 -8.12 6.14
CA LEU A 168 19.30 -6.84 6.62
C LEU A 168 18.26 -7.04 7.74
N GLU A 169 17.42 -8.06 7.60
CA GLU A 169 16.41 -8.42 8.60
C GLU A 169 17.04 -9.02 9.87
N ASP A 170 17.89 -10.03 9.73
CA ASP A 170 18.52 -10.75 10.85
C ASP A 170 19.39 -9.82 11.71
N LEU A 171 20.06 -8.87 11.08
CA LEU A 171 20.86 -7.83 11.76
C LEU A 171 20.03 -6.64 12.24
N SER A 172 18.72 -6.67 12.04
CA SER A 172 17.79 -5.59 12.42
C SER A 172 18.24 -4.22 11.90
N ILE A 173 18.72 -4.17 10.65
CA ILE A 173 19.17 -2.91 10.04
C ILE A 173 17.98 -1.94 9.96
N ASP A 174 18.24 -0.70 10.38
CA ASP A 174 17.23 0.36 10.34
C ASP A 174 16.93 0.78 8.89
N LEU A 175 15.77 0.36 8.39
CA LEU A 175 15.30 0.66 7.02
C LEU A 175 14.79 2.10 6.88
N SER A 176 14.61 2.81 7.99
CA SER A 176 14.28 4.24 7.97
C SER A 176 15.49 5.13 7.65
N ASP A 177 16.71 4.60 7.84
CA ASP A 177 17.96 5.31 7.56
C ASP A 177 18.27 5.28 6.06
N PRO A 178 18.24 6.45 5.36
CA PRO A 178 18.53 6.52 3.93
C PRO A 178 20.00 6.20 3.57
N THR A 179 20.88 6.10 4.57
CA THR A 179 22.27 5.67 4.36
C THR A 179 22.43 4.15 4.43
N LYS A 180 21.43 3.44 4.94
CA LYS A 180 21.41 1.96 5.09
C LYS A 180 20.66 1.27 3.98
N LEU A 181 19.42 1.69 3.71
CA LEU A 181 18.62 1.23 2.60
C LEU A 181 18.66 2.29 1.49
N VAL A 182 19.30 2.01 0.37
CA VAL A 182 19.59 3.00 -0.69
C VAL A 182 18.89 2.65 -2.00
N PRO A 183 18.42 3.64 -2.78
CA PRO A 183 17.89 3.39 -4.12
C PRO A 183 19.00 3.02 -5.10
N ASP A 184 18.66 2.15 -6.06
CA ASP A 184 19.54 1.77 -7.16
C ASP A 184 18.71 1.42 -8.41
N LEU A 185 19.37 1.28 -9.57
CA LEU A 185 18.71 0.86 -10.79
C LEU A 185 18.50 -0.66 -10.78
N GLN A 186 17.25 -1.09 -10.89
CA GLN A 186 16.91 -2.51 -10.95
C GLN A 186 17.56 -3.19 -12.16
N SER A 187 17.59 -2.52 -13.31
CA SER A 187 18.23 -3.02 -14.54
C SER A 187 19.71 -3.35 -14.33
N VAL A 188 20.43 -2.50 -13.58
CA VAL A 188 21.84 -2.72 -13.24
C VAL A 188 21.99 -3.89 -12.27
N ARG A 189 21.16 -3.93 -11.21
CA ARG A 189 21.25 -4.96 -10.17
C ARG A 189 20.85 -6.34 -10.68
N ASN A 190 19.82 -6.44 -11.50
CA ASN A 190 19.34 -7.71 -12.04
C ASN A 190 20.06 -8.12 -13.33
N GLY A 191 20.83 -7.23 -13.95
CA GLY A 191 21.53 -7.47 -15.20
C GLY A 191 20.58 -7.72 -16.39
N ILE A 192 19.43 -7.06 -16.41
CA ILE A 192 18.45 -7.08 -17.49
C ILE A 192 18.33 -5.67 -18.10
N PRO A 193 18.08 -5.54 -19.41
CA PRO A 193 17.89 -4.23 -20.03
C PRO A 193 16.74 -3.44 -19.40
N VAL A 194 16.83 -2.12 -19.41
CA VAL A 194 15.77 -1.21 -18.88
C VAL A 194 14.40 -1.55 -19.48
N ALA A 195 14.33 -1.94 -20.75
CA ALA A 195 13.09 -2.35 -21.41
C ALA A 195 12.43 -3.59 -20.79
N GLY A 196 13.21 -4.41 -20.05
CA GLY A 196 12.71 -5.59 -19.32
C GLY A 196 12.35 -5.30 -17.87
N VAL A 197 12.51 -4.06 -17.39
CA VAL A 197 12.20 -3.69 -15.99
C VAL A 197 10.82 -3.06 -15.92
N ALA A 198 10.06 -3.44 -14.89
CA ALA A 198 8.72 -2.91 -14.62
C ALA A 198 8.48 -2.84 -13.10
N GLY A 199 9.23 -2.00 -12.42
CA GLY A 199 9.09 -1.78 -10.98
C GLY A 199 9.16 -3.09 -10.18
N VAL A 200 8.35 -3.18 -9.15
CA VAL A 200 8.37 -4.34 -8.24
C VAL A 200 7.92 -5.65 -8.88
N ILE A 201 7.17 -5.60 -10.00
CA ILE A 201 6.68 -6.82 -10.67
C ILE A 201 7.78 -7.58 -11.42
N THR A 202 8.96 -6.98 -11.61
CA THR A 202 10.13 -7.62 -12.20
C THR A 202 11.29 -7.80 -11.23
N THR A 203 11.06 -7.63 -9.95
CA THR A 203 12.03 -7.96 -8.89
C THR A 203 12.31 -9.48 -8.84
N ARG A 204 13.42 -9.86 -8.19
CA ARG A 204 13.76 -11.27 -7.98
C ARG A 204 12.65 -12.04 -7.26
N ALA A 205 12.08 -11.44 -6.20
CA ALA A 205 11.01 -12.08 -5.42
C ALA A 205 9.76 -12.29 -6.27
N ALA A 206 9.32 -11.29 -7.02
CA ALA A 206 8.19 -11.41 -7.94
C ALA A 206 8.46 -12.43 -9.06
N ALA A 207 9.68 -12.45 -9.59
CA ALA A 207 10.06 -13.41 -10.61
C ALA A 207 9.96 -14.85 -10.10
N GLN A 208 10.52 -15.11 -8.93
CA GLN A 208 10.50 -16.43 -8.30
C GLN A 208 9.08 -16.89 -7.94
N ALA A 209 8.22 -15.96 -7.49
CA ALA A 209 6.86 -16.31 -7.06
C ALA A 209 5.89 -16.47 -8.23
N PHE A 210 6.01 -15.67 -9.31
CA PHE A 210 4.91 -15.50 -10.27
C PHE A 210 5.26 -15.77 -11.73
N PHE A 211 6.56 -15.94 -12.09
CA PHE A 211 6.98 -16.23 -13.46
C PHE A 211 7.42 -17.67 -13.67
N ILE A 212 7.30 -18.54 -12.68
CA ILE A 212 7.81 -19.91 -12.68
C ILE A 212 7.08 -20.75 -13.73
N ASP A 213 5.80 -20.96 -13.54
CA ASP A 213 4.99 -21.83 -14.38
C ASP A 213 4.11 -21.06 -15.38
N GLY A 214 3.54 -21.78 -16.34
CA GLY A 214 2.56 -21.27 -17.28
C GLY A 214 3.08 -20.13 -18.14
N THR A 215 2.22 -19.17 -18.47
CA THR A 215 2.45 -18.11 -19.45
C THR A 215 2.40 -16.72 -18.84
N ASN A 216 2.95 -16.55 -17.67
CA ASN A 216 2.98 -15.30 -16.91
C ASN A 216 1.59 -14.77 -16.51
N ARG A 217 0.54 -15.59 -16.58
CA ARG A 217 -0.80 -15.23 -16.10
C ARG A 217 -0.85 -15.09 -14.59
N ALA A 218 -0.05 -15.89 -13.86
CA ALA A 218 0.10 -15.74 -12.41
C ALA A 218 0.61 -14.34 -12.07
N MET A 219 1.67 -13.86 -12.72
CA MET A 219 2.17 -12.50 -12.52
C MET A 219 1.07 -11.45 -12.74
N PHE A 220 0.32 -11.56 -13.81
CA PHE A 220 -0.78 -10.64 -14.10
C PHE A 220 -1.86 -10.72 -13.01
N ARG A 221 -2.32 -11.94 -12.66
CA ARG A 221 -3.34 -12.15 -11.62
C ARG A 221 -2.91 -11.53 -10.28
N PHE A 222 -1.70 -11.84 -9.82
CA PHE A 222 -1.20 -11.32 -8.55
C PHE A 222 -0.94 -9.81 -8.60
N THR A 223 -0.56 -9.25 -9.75
CA THR A 223 -0.47 -7.79 -9.91
C THR A 223 -1.85 -7.14 -9.75
N VAL A 224 -2.89 -7.67 -10.39
CA VAL A 224 -4.26 -7.14 -10.26
C VAL A 224 -4.80 -7.33 -8.85
N LEU A 225 -4.63 -8.52 -8.27
CA LEU A 225 -5.05 -8.83 -6.91
C LEU A 225 -4.36 -7.93 -5.87
N ASN A 226 -3.04 -7.77 -5.99
CA ASN A 226 -2.25 -7.01 -5.02
C ASN A 226 -2.36 -5.50 -5.20
N HIS A 227 -2.58 -5.01 -6.41
CA HIS A 227 -2.50 -3.57 -6.68
C HIS A 227 -3.81 -2.93 -7.12
N LEU A 228 -4.79 -3.72 -7.60
CA LEU A 228 -6.15 -3.24 -7.85
C LEU A 228 -7.18 -3.82 -6.85
N CYS A 229 -6.74 -4.66 -5.90
CA CYS A 229 -7.59 -5.33 -4.90
C CYS A 229 -8.76 -6.12 -5.50
N THR A 230 -8.56 -6.70 -6.68
CA THR A 230 -9.60 -7.43 -7.41
C THR A 230 -8.98 -8.69 -8.01
N ASP A 231 -9.59 -9.87 -7.81
CA ASP A 231 -9.16 -11.11 -8.47
C ASP A 231 -9.80 -11.27 -9.84
N LEU A 232 -9.21 -12.09 -10.71
CA LEU A 232 -9.70 -12.37 -12.06
C LEU A 232 -11.13 -12.91 -12.09
N GLU A 233 -11.54 -13.66 -11.05
CA GLU A 233 -12.91 -14.13 -10.91
C GLU A 233 -13.97 -13.00 -10.88
N GLN A 234 -13.60 -11.86 -10.33
CA GLN A 234 -14.44 -10.67 -10.25
C GLN A 234 -14.43 -9.83 -11.54
N LEU A 235 -13.44 -10.07 -12.40
CA LEU A 235 -13.20 -9.34 -13.64
C LEU A 235 -13.67 -10.10 -14.91
N LYS A 236 -14.38 -11.22 -14.74
CA LYS A 236 -14.93 -12.00 -15.86
C LYS A 236 -15.83 -11.14 -16.72
N ASP A 237 -15.53 -11.03 -18.01
CA ASP A 237 -16.36 -10.30 -18.97
C ASP A 237 -16.38 -11.01 -20.33
N ILE A 238 -17.47 -11.74 -20.59
CA ILE A 238 -17.69 -12.45 -21.85
C ILE A 238 -18.09 -11.54 -23.01
N THR A 239 -18.30 -10.25 -22.76
CA THR A 239 -18.65 -9.27 -23.80
C THR A 239 -17.43 -8.69 -24.51
N ARG A 240 -16.24 -9.00 -24.01
CA ARG A 240 -14.99 -8.58 -24.66
C ARG A 240 -14.63 -9.48 -25.83
N PRO A 241 -13.93 -8.97 -26.86
CA PRO A 241 -13.46 -9.79 -27.97
C PRO A 241 -12.60 -10.97 -27.48
N ALA A 242 -12.76 -12.12 -28.12
CA ALA A 242 -11.99 -13.34 -27.82
C ALA A 242 -10.85 -13.56 -28.84
N ASP A 243 -10.48 -12.54 -29.58
CA ASP A 243 -9.54 -12.55 -30.71
C ASP A 243 -8.06 -12.64 -30.27
N ARG A 244 -7.77 -12.34 -29.00
CA ARG A 244 -6.40 -12.34 -28.43
C ARG A 244 -6.15 -13.52 -27.48
N ILE A 245 -7.04 -14.51 -27.44
CA ILE A 245 -6.82 -15.72 -26.64
C ILE A 245 -5.74 -16.58 -27.29
N ARG A 246 -4.68 -16.81 -26.55
CA ARG A 246 -3.44 -17.40 -27.05
C ARG A 246 -3.53 -18.91 -27.29
N GLN A 247 -2.65 -19.43 -28.14
CA GLN A 247 -2.54 -20.85 -28.49
C GLN A 247 -2.19 -21.77 -27.32
N ASP A 248 -1.57 -21.20 -26.24
CA ASP A 248 -1.24 -21.95 -25.03
C ASP A 248 -2.46 -22.34 -24.18
N VAL A 249 -3.63 -21.79 -24.46
CA VAL A 249 -4.86 -22.12 -23.73
C VAL A 249 -5.37 -23.48 -24.21
N SER A 250 -5.34 -24.47 -23.31
CA SER A 250 -6.09 -25.72 -23.54
C SER A 250 -7.58 -25.43 -23.57
N ARG A 251 -8.27 -25.88 -24.63
CA ARG A 251 -9.71 -25.64 -24.77
C ARG A 251 -10.53 -26.33 -23.70
N SER A 252 -10.01 -27.39 -23.10
CA SER A 252 -10.65 -28.01 -21.94
C SER A 252 -9.81 -29.14 -21.36
N PRO A 253 -10.07 -29.54 -20.12
CA PRO A 253 -9.76 -30.89 -19.66
C PRO A 253 -10.50 -31.92 -20.56
N GLY A 254 -9.78 -32.80 -21.24
CA GLY A 254 -10.35 -33.81 -22.11
C GLY A 254 -10.79 -33.37 -23.53
N GLY A 255 -10.42 -32.17 -23.99
CA GLY A 255 -10.64 -31.72 -25.38
C GLY A 255 -12.03 -31.12 -25.66
N ASP A 256 -12.85 -30.81 -24.66
CA ASP A 256 -14.19 -30.25 -24.85
C ASP A 256 -14.18 -28.71 -24.77
N SER A 257 -14.14 -28.04 -25.93
CA SER A 257 -14.15 -26.57 -26.01
C SER A 257 -15.35 -25.87 -25.37
N ARG A 258 -16.44 -26.60 -25.10
CA ARG A 258 -17.62 -26.04 -24.42
C ARG A 258 -17.27 -25.66 -22.97
N ILE A 259 -16.41 -26.42 -22.29
CA ILE A 259 -15.95 -26.10 -20.94
C ILE A 259 -15.15 -24.79 -20.96
N PHE A 260 -14.22 -24.66 -21.92
CA PHE A 260 -13.46 -23.43 -22.07
C PHE A 260 -14.38 -22.21 -22.33
N LEU A 261 -15.28 -22.33 -23.30
CA LEU A 261 -16.20 -21.24 -23.68
C LEU A 261 -17.17 -20.83 -22.55
N ASN A 262 -17.55 -21.75 -21.67
CA ASN A 262 -18.46 -21.44 -20.57
C ASN A 262 -17.76 -21.03 -19.26
N SER A 263 -16.55 -21.50 -19.02
CA SER A 263 -15.90 -21.33 -17.71
C SER A 263 -14.64 -20.46 -17.75
N CYS A 264 -13.91 -20.43 -18.85
CA CYS A 264 -12.57 -19.82 -18.91
C CYS A 264 -12.54 -18.50 -19.71
N VAL A 265 -13.35 -18.42 -20.78
CA VAL A 265 -13.30 -17.33 -21.75
C VAL A 265 -13.45 -15.95 -21.10
N GLY A 266 -14.31 -15.80 -20.09
CA GLY A 266 -14.58 -14.51 -19.46
C GLY A 266 -13.36 -13.87 -18.79
N CYS A 267 -12.44 -14.66 -18.23
CA CYS A 267 -11.18 -14.16 -17.72
C CYS A 267 -10.18 -13.93 -18.88
N HIS A 268 -10.08 -14.86 -19.82
CA HIS A 268 -9.07 -14.82 -20.87
C HIS A 268 -9.28 -13.68 -21.88
N THR A 269 -10.50 -13.24 -22.13
CA THR A 269 -10.79 -12.12 -23.04
C THR A 269 -10.13 -10.80 -22.62
N GLY A 270 -9.96 -10.57 -21.32
CA GLY A 270 -9.28 -9.37 -20.82
C GLY A 270 -7.84 -9.63 -20.38
N MET A 271 -7.60 -10.77 -19.72
CA MET A 271 -6.27 -11.12 -19.19
C MET A 271 -5.25 -11.36 -20.31
N ASP A 272 -5.57 -12.21 -21.30
CA ASP A 272 -4.59 -12.62 -22.32
C ASP A 272 -4.06 -11.47 -23.16
N PRO A 273 -4.86 -10.48 -23.62
CA PRO A 273 -4.31 -9.31 -24.29
C PRO A 273 -3.31 -8.52 -23.48
N MET A 274 -3.53 -8.40 -22.16
CA MET A 274 -2.63 -7.64 -21.27
C MET A 274 -1.40 -8.45 -20.85
N THR A 275 -1.51 -9.74 -20.61
CA THR A 275 -0.38 -10.56 -20.17
C THR A 275 0.70 -10.73 -21.24
N GLN A 276 0.43 -10.40 -22.50
CA GLN A 276 1.43 -10.36 -23.55
C GLN A 276 2.56 -9.37 -23.27
N ALA A 277 2.32 -8.35 -22.45
CA ALA A 277 3.36 -7.45 -21.95
C ALA A 277 4.57 -8.19 -21.34
N PHE A 278 4.36 -9.43 -20.89
CA PHE A 278 5.40 -10.27 -20.29
C PHE A 278 5.98 -11.32 -21.28
N ALA A 279 5.70 -11.22 -22.58
CA ALA A 279 6.06 -12.26 -23.56
C ALA A 279 7.56 -12.56 -23.62
N TYR A 280 8.40 -11.59 -23.25
CA TYR A 280 9.86 -11.74 -23.24
C TYR A 280 10.44 -12.13 -21.87
N HIS A 281 9.61 -12.26 -20.83
CA HIS A 281 10.04 -12.55 -19.48
C HIS A 281 9.86 -14.03 -19.13
N ASN A 282 10.81 -14.56 -18.37
CA ASN A 282 10.71 -15.87 -17.73
C ASN A 282 11.54 -15.90 -16.44
N TYR A 283 11.18 -16.75 -15.50
CA TYR A 283 12.08 -17.16 -14.43
C TYR A 283 12.82 -18.41 -14.86
N ASP A 284 14.14 -18.34 -14.87
CA ASP A 284 14.99 -19.49 -15.17
C ASP A 284 15.38 -20.17 -13.85
N GLU A 285 14.81 -21.35 -13.59
CA GLU A 285 15.02 -22.08 -12.34
C GLU A 285 16.47 -22.55 -12.18
N SER A 286 17.17 -22.83 -13.30
CA SER A 286 18.56 -23.25 -13.27
C SER A 286 19.51 -22.11 -12.88
N LEU A 287 19.17 -20.87 -13.24
CA LEU A 287 19.90 -19.66 -12.89
C LEU A 287 19.37 -19.02 -11.60
N GLY A 288 18.18 -19.42 -11.13
CA GLY A 288 17.50 -18.87 -9.96
C GLY A 288 17.11 -17.39 -10.12
N ARG A 289 16.90 -16.91 -11.34
CA ARG A 289 16.65 -15.48 -11.61
C ARG A 289 15.75 -15.25 -12.80
N MET A 290 15.22 -14.02 -12.88
CA MET A 290 14.53 -13.56 -14.08
C MET A 290 15.49 -13.48 -15.26
N VAL A 291 14.99 -13.88 -16.44
CA VAL A 291 15.59 -13.67 -17.74
C VAL A 291 14.66 -12.85 -18.63
N TYR A 292 15.24 -12.05 -19.50
CA TYR A 292 14.52 -11.22 -20.47
C TYR A 292 15.16 -11.34 -21.85
N THR A 293 14.37 -11.72 -22.84
CA THR A 293 14.82 -11.97 -24.22
C THR A 293 14.16 -10.99 -25.19
N PRO A 294 14.69 -9.77 -25.34
CA PRO A 294 14.06 -8.73 -26.16
C PRO A 294 13.91 -9.19 -27.61
N GLY A 295 12.71 -9.05 -28.16
CA GLY A 295 12.38 -9.46 -29.53
C GLY A 295 12.21 -10.96 -29.71
N GLN A 296 12.36 -11.78 -28.67
CA GLN A 296 12.17 -13.22 -28.71
C GLN A 296 11.13 -13.66 -27.66
N VAL A 297 9.96 -14.05 -28.13
CA VAL A 297 8.88 -14.58 -27.28
C VAL A 297 9.35 -15.87 -26.60
N GLN A 298 9.09 -15.97 -25.29
CA GLN A 298 9.42 -17.14 -24.49
C GLN A 298 8.68 -18.40 -24.99
N PRO A 299 9.36 -19.58 -25.08
CA PRO A 299 8.78 -20.80 -25.62
C PRO A 299 7.45 -21.23 -24.95
N LYS A 300 7.28 -20.92 -23.67
CA LYS A 300 6.05 -21.22 -22.92
C LYS A 300 4.78 -20.59 -23.50
N TYR A 301 4.88 -19.54 -24.31
CA TYR A 301 3.74 -18.93 -24.99
C TYR A 301 3.25 -19.75 -26.19
N LEU A 302 4.03 -20.72 -26.66
CA LEU A 302 3.70 -21.61 -27.76
C LEU A 302 3.27 -23.02 -27.30
N ILE A 303 3.19 -23.25 -25.97
CA ILE A 303 2.71 -24.51 -25.40
C ILE A 303 1.25 -24.73 -25.83
N ASN A 304 0.91 -25.97 -26.17
CA ASN A 304 -0.39 -26.40 -26.64
C ASN A 304 -0.84 -25.78 -27.99
N ALA A 305 0.07 -25.29 -28.81
CA ALA A 305 -0.25 -24.76 -30.15
C ALA A 305 -1.03 -25.74 -31.00
N GLU A 306 -0.73 -27.05 -30.91
CA GLU A 306 -1.47 -28.12 -31.61
C GLU A 306 -2.90 -28.29 -31.08
N ASN A 307 -3.10 -28.11 -29.78
CA ASN A 307 -4.43 -28.24 -29.15
C ASN A 307 -5.31 -27.02 -29.40
N PHE A 308 -4.74 -25.88 -29.71
CA PHE A 308 -5.41 -24.61 -29.93
C PHE A 308 -4.85 -23.88 -31.17
N GLU A 309 -4.80 -24.57 -32.31
CA GLU A 309 -4.21 -24.07 -33.54
C GLU A 309 -4.81 -22.76 -34.06
N TYR A 310 -6.07 -22.48 -33.74
CA TYR A 310 -6.78 -21.26 -34.11
C TYR A 310 -6.65 -20.13 -33.07
N GLY A 311 -5.87 -20.33 -32.01
CA GLY A 311 -5.61 -19.30 -30.99
C GLY A 311 -4.68 -18.22 -31.50
N TYR A 312 -4.65 -17.09 -30.79
CA TYR A 312 -3.77 -15.98 -31.10
C TYR A 312 -2.28 -16.39 -30.93
N VAL A 313 -1.50 -16.12 -31.95
CA VAL A 313 -0.04 -16.35 -31.93
C VAL A 313 0.64 -15.12 -31.32
N THR A 314 1.30 -15.30 -30.17
CA THR A 314 2.12 -14.24 -29.55
C THR A 314 3.41 -14.10 -30.35
N THR A 315 3.61 -12.94 -30.96
CA THR A 315 4.80 -12.64 -31.78
C THR A 315 5.73 -11.59 -31.15
N ASP A 316 5.22 -10.84 -30.21
CA ASP A 316 5.90 -9.74 -29.51
C ASP A 316 5.30 -9.49 -28.13
N ASP A 317 5.73 -8.44 -27.43
CA ASP A 317 5.26 -8.02 -26.11
C ASP A 317 4.18 -6.92 -26.17
N ARG A 318 3.54 -6.76 -27.31
CA ARG A 318 2.43 -5.81 -27.47
C ARG A 318 1.21 -6.29 -26.69
N TRP A 319 0.66 -5.37 -25.89
CA TRP A 319 -0.53 -5.61 -25.08
C TRP A 319 -1.62 -4.58 -25.38
N ASP A 320 -2.89 -4.95 -25.10
CA ASP A 320 -4.06 -4.08 -25.23
C ASP A 320 -4.98 -4.29 -24.01
N ASN A 321 -5.54 -3.19 -23.47
CA ASN A 321 -6.48 -3.24 -22.34
C ASN A 321 -7.94 -3.22 -22.83
N TYR A 322 -8.51 -4.39 -23.01
CA TYR A 322 -9.92 -4.51 -23.40
C TYR A 322 -10.89 -4.17 -22.26
N TRP A 323 -10.40 -4.07 -21.02
CA TRP A 323 -11.20 -3.65 -19.86
C TRP A 323 -11.48 -2.15 -19.81
N ARG A 324 -10.95 -1.35 -20.71
CA ARG A 324 -11.35 0.06 -20.86
C ARG A 324 -12.81 0.24 -21.28
N SER A 325 -13.45 -0.80 -21.70
CA SER A 325 -14.88 -0.85 -22.03
C SER A 325 -15.56 -2.05 -21.36
N GLY A 326 -16.90 -2.05 -21.32
CA GLY A 326 -17.67 -3.06 -20.59
C GLY A 326 -17.66 -2.82 -19.08
N GLN A 327 -17.96 -3.86 -18.31
CA GLN A 327 -18.11 -3.74 -16.86
C GLN A 327 -16.82 -3.31 -16.15
N ASN A 328 -15.66 -3.71 -16.66
CA ASN A 328 -14.36 -3.43 -16.06
C ASN A 328 -13.85 -2.00 -16.36
N ALA A 329 -14.57 -1.21 -17.16
CA ALA A 329 -14.35 0.23 -17.25
C ALA A 329 -14.51 0.94 -15.89
N ALA A 330 -15.29 0.34 -14.98
CA ALA A 330 -15.47 0.80 -13.60
C ALA A 330 -14.17 0.81 -12.76
N LEU A 331 -13.10 0.12 -13.20
CA LEU A 331 -11.76 0.23 -12.60
C LEU A 331 -11.15 1.63 -12.76
N GLY A 332 -11.72 2.47 -13.65
CA GLY A 332 -11.37 3.89 -13.78
C GLY A 332 -10.00 4.10 -14.40
N TRP A 333 -9.85 3.66 -15.66
CA TRP A 333 -8.62 3.79 -16.44
C TRP A 333 -8.31 5.23 -16.80
N SER A 334 -7.04 5.61 -16.72
CA SER A 334 -6.62 6.98 -17.07
C SER A 334 -6.82 7.28 -18.55
N SER A 335 -7.52 8.38 -18.84
CA SER A 335 -7.72 8.87 -20.23
C SER A 335 -6.44 9.43 -20.86
N SER A 336 -5.41 9.74 -20.06
CA SER A 336 -4.12 10.23 -20.56
C SER A 336 -3.22 9.11 -21.11
N LEU A 337 -3.58 7.83 -20.88
CA LEU A 337 -2.83 6.69 -21.36
C LEU A 337 -3.55 6.00 -22.52
N PRO A 338 -2.82 5.39 -23.46
CA PRO A 338 -3.41 4.87 -24.71
C PRO A 338 -4.23 3.60 -24.54
N GLY A 339 -4.14 2.90 -23.36
CA GLY A 339 -4.80 1.61 -23.12
C GLY A 339 -4.19 0.45 -23.89
N GLY A 340 -2.96 0.58 -24.35
CA GLY A 340 -2.16 -0.42 -25.02
C GLY A 340 -0.72 0.06 -25.15
N GLY A 341 0.20 -0.86 -25.44
CA GLY A 341 1.62 -0.54 -25.54
C GLY A 341 2.49 -1.77 -25.74
N ASN A 342 3.78 -1.63 -25.46
CA ASN A 342 4.73 -2.71 -25.47
C ASN A 342 5.44 -2.82 -24.12
N GLY A 343 5.67 -4.05 -23.68
CA GLY A 343 6.44 -4.39 -22.50
C GLY A 343 5.73 -4.14 -21.17
N ALA A 344 6.28 -4.74 -20.13
CA ALA A 344 5.71 -4.78 -18.79
C ALA A 344 5.62 -3.42 -18.11
N ALA A 345 6.59 -2.51 -18.33
CA ALA A 345 6.58 -1.18 -17.72
C ALA A 345 5.38 -0.33 -18.19
N SER A 346 5.04 -0.37 -19.49
CA SER A 346 3.89 0.36 -20.03
C SER A 346 2.56 -0.20 -19.50
N LEU A 347 2.45 -1.51 -19.31
CA LEU A 347 1.32 -2.14 -18.62
C LEU A 347 1.27 -1.72 -17.15
N GLY A 348 2.42 -1.71 -16.47
CA GLY A 348 2.51 -1.24 -15.09
C GLY A 348 2.01 0.20 -14.91
N MET A 349 2.35 1.10 -15.86
CA MET A 349 1.83 2.47 -15.87
C MET A 349 0.31 2.51 -16.05
N GLU A 350 -0.25 1.70 -16.95
CA GLU A 350 -1.71 1.61 -17.17
C GLU A 350 -2.43 1.19 -15.89
N LEU A 351 -1.95 0.15 -15.22
CA LEU A 351 -2.54 -0.36 -13.99
C LEU A 351 -2.42 0.64 -12.83
N ALA A 352 -1.22 1.21 -12.63
CA ALA A 352 -0.93 2.08 -11.50
C ALA A 352 -1.57 3.49 -11.58
N ASN A 353 -2.06 3.88 -12.75
CA ASN A 353 -2.80 5.14 -12.94
C ASN A 353 -4.32 4.94 -13.05
N SER A 354 -4.84 3.77 -12.65
CA SER A 354 -6.28 3.53 -12.52
C SER A 354 -6.82 4.01 -11.16
N ASN A 355 -8.12 4.33 -11.11
CA ASN A 355 -8.80 4.62 -9.84
C ASN A 355 -8.79 3.40 -8.90
N ALA A 356 -8.84 2.19 -9.47
CA ALA A 356 -8.76 0.95 -8.70
C ALA A 356 -7.42 0.83 -7.96
N PHE A 357 -6.30 1.21 -8.58
CA PHE A 357 -5.00 1.25 -7.91
C PHE A 357 -5.02 2.20 -6.71
N ALA A 358 -5.43 3.45 -6.92
CA ALA A 358 -5.47 4.44 -5.85
C ALA A 358 -6.36 3.98 -4.68
N SER A 359 -7.56 3.46 -4.98
CA SER A 359 -8.48 2.93 -3.97
C SER A 359 -7.91 1.71 -3.24
N CYS A 360 -7.25 0.82 -3.95
CA CYS A 360 -6.62 -0.37 -3.37
C CYS A 360 -5.50 0.00 -2.39
N GLN A 361 -4.58 0.88 -2.79
CA GLN A 361 -3.46 1.28 -1.93
C GLN A 361 -3.94 2.05 -0.69
N ALA A 362 -4.90 2.96 -0.86
CA ALA A 362 -5.53 3.70 0.23
C ALA A 362 -6.23 2.76 1.23
N ARG A 363 -7.03 1.80 0.75
CA ARG A 363 -7.70 0.78 1.57
C ARG A 363 -6.70 -0.07 2.36
N LYS A 364 -5.63 -0.52 1.71
CA LYS A 364 -4.58 -1.33 2.36
C LYS A 364 -3.86 -0.56 3.45
N ALA A 365 -3.50 0.70 3.21
CA ALA A 365 -2.89 1.55 4.23
C ALA A 365 -3.83 1.71 5.45
N TYR A 366 -5.11 1.99 5.21
CA TYR A 366 -6.09 2.08 6.29
C TYR A 366 -6.20 0.76 7.08
N ARG A 367 -6.34 -0.37 6.41
CA ARG A 367 -6.42 -1.69 7.06
C ARG A 367 -5.18 -2.00 7.89
N THR A 368 -4.01 -1.64 7.41
CA THR A 368 -2.75 -1.85 8.13
C THR A 368 -2.68 -1.06 9.42
N VAL A 369 -3.18 0.19 9.42
CA VAL A 369 -3.13 1.09 10.58
C VAL A 369 -4.34 0.89 11.50
N CYS A 370 -5.54 0.83 10.93
CA CYS A 370 -6.79 0.83 11.70
C CYS A 370 -7.31 -0.57 12.05
N LEU A 371 -6.76 -1.63 11.41
CA LEU A 371 -7.11 -3.04 11.61
C LEU A 371 -8.59 -3.37 11.32
N ASN A 372 -9.24 -2.57 10.49
CA ASN A 372 -10.60 -2.76 9.98
C ASN A 372 -10.75 -2.19 8.56
N GLU A 373 -11.91 -2.35 7.95
CA GLU A 373 -12.20 -1.75 6.63
C GLU A 373 -12.57 -0.27 6.78
N PRO A 374 -12.11 0.61 5.85
CA PRO A 374 -12.63 1.98 5.80
C PRO A 374 -14.07 1.98 5.29
N ASP A 375 -14.89 2.90 5.80
CA ASP A 375 -16.13 3.26 5.12
C ASP A 375 -15.84 4.04 3.82
N GLN A 376 -16.88 4.29 3.02
CA GLN A 376 -16.70 4.94 1.72
C GLN A 376 -16.15 6.37 1.86
N THR A 377 -16.58 7.13 2.84
CA THR A 377 -16.12 8.51 3.08
C THR A 377 -14.65 8.54 3.47
N GLN A 378 -14.24 7.61 4.34
CA GLN A 378 -12.85 7.44 4.74
C GLN A 378 -11.97 7.06 3.54
N LEU A 379 -12.45 6.11 2.73
CA LEU A 379 -11.73 5.68 1.53
C LEU A 379 -11.58 6.82 0.52
N ASP A 380 -12.66 7.55 0.22
CA ASP A 380 -12.64 8.67 -0.72
C ASP A 380 -11.69 9.79 -0.26
N THR A 381 -11.65 10.06 1.05
CA THR A 381 -10.70 11.00 1.65
C THR A 381 -9.25 10.54 1.40
N LEU A 382 -8.94 9.27 1.67
CA LEU A 382 -7.59 8.73 1.48
C LEU A 382 -7.16 8.69 0.01
N VAL A 383 -8.07 8.36 -0.89
CA VAL A 383 -7.84 8.42 -2.36
C VAL A 383 -7.57 9.85 -2.78
N GLY A 384 -8.34 10.82 -2.28
CA GLY A 384 -8.11 12.24 -2.53
C GLY A 384 -6.74 12.72 -2.03
N VAL A 385 -6.31 12.27 -0.85
CA VAL A 385 -4.97 12.55 -0.31
C VAL A 385 -3.90 11.92 -1.22
N LEU A 386 -4.04 10.65 -1.58
CA LEU A 386 -3.04 9.95 -2.41
C LEU A 386 -2.85 10.65 -3.75
N THR A 387 -3.94 10.89 -4.47
CA THR A 387 -3.89 11.49 -5.82
C THR A 387 -3.53 12.98 -5.79
N GLY A 388 -4.00 13.72 -4.78
CA GLY A 388 -3.72 15.14 -4.60
C GLY A 388 -2.31 15.46 -4.09
N GLN A 389 -1.63 14.49 -3.44
CA GLN A 389 -0.28 14.61 -2.90
C GLN A 389 0.75 13.83 -3.71
N ASN A 390 0.61 13.82 -5.04
CA ASN A 390 1.55 13.17 -5.96
C ASN A 390 1.83 11.69 -5.59
N TYR A 391 0.80 10.95 -5.21
CA TYR A 391 0.88 9.54 -4.78
C TYR A 391 1.81 9.31 -3.59
N ASN A 392 1.88 10.25 -2.65
CA ASN A 392 2.68 10.13 -1.43
C ASN A 392 1.99 9.22 -0.40
N MET A 393 2.51 8.02 -0.22
CA MET A 393 1.94 7.03 0.71
C MET A 393 2.14 7.39 2.19
N LYS A 394 3.17 8.14 2.58
CA LYS A 394 3.32 8.58 3.98
C LYS A 394 2.14 9.45 4.41
N GLN A 395 1.66 10.33 3.52
CA GLN A 395 0.47 11.14 3.78
C GLN A 395 -0.79 10.27 3.97
N VAL A 396 -0.93 9.22 3.16
CA VAL A 396 -2.06 8.28 3.30
C VAL A 396 -2.02 7.55 4.64
N PHE A 397 -0.87 7.04 5.05
CA PHE A 397 -0.70 6.40 6.37
C PHE A 397 -1.00 7.36 7.52
N ALA A 398 -0.51 8.61 7.42
CA ALA A 398 -0.76 9.63 8.44
C ALA A 398 -2.25 9.96 8.57
N VAL A 399 -2.93 10.22 7.45
CA VAL A 399 -4.37 10.53 7.45
C VAL A 399 -5.19 9.31 7.91
N ALA A 400 -4.83 8.09 7.48
CA ALA A 400 -5.49 6.87 7.95
C ALA A 400 -5.43 6.76 9.48
N ALA A 401 -4.26 7.03 10.08
CA ALA A 401 -4.10 6.97 11.54
C ALA A 401 -5.00 7.97 12.28
N THR A 402 -5.23 9.15 11.70
CA THR A 402 -6.14 10.15 12.30
C THR A 402 -7.60 9.74 12.20
N GLN A 403 -8.01 9.05 11.12
CA GLN A 403 -9.39 8.59 10.96
C GLN A 403 -9.80 7.51 11.97
N CYS A 404 -8.85 6.85 12.62
CA CYS A 404 -9.10 5.82 13.61
C CYS A 404 -8.46 6.10 14.99
N MET A 405 -8.09 7.35 15.27
CA MET A 405 -7.51 7.75 16.57
C MET A 405 -8.56 7.76 17.70
N GLY A 406 -9.85 7.78 17.36
CA GLY A 406 -10.98 7.82 18.30
C GLY A 406 -11.33 9.23 18.75
N ASN A 407 -12.54 9.35 19.25
CA ASN A 407 -13.12 10.59 19.78
C ASN A 407 -12.89 10.68 21.28
#